data_e88cea5dc8a51c4e4ca9ab4881ddd2a6
#
_entry.id   e88cea5dc8a51c4e4ca9ab4881ddd2a6
#
_cell.length_a   1.000
_cell.length_b   1.000
_cell.length_c   1.000
_cell.angle_alpha   90.00
_cell.angle_beta   90.00
_cell.angle_gamma   90.00
#
_symmetry.space_group_name_H-M   'P 1'
#
loop_
_entity.id
_entity.type
_entity.pdbx_description
1 polymer ?
#
loop_
_entity_poly.entity_id
_entity_poly.type
_entity_poly.pdbx_seq_one_letter_code
_entity_poly.pdbx_strand_id
1 'polypeptide(L)'
;VDIVNSLPAAVLWDMDGTLVDTEPYWMRAEHELVESFGGTWTHELALGLVGNPLLVSAQVILDNSPVDLPAEEVVHRLQSRVVEQVGDAVPWRPGARELLAACREQGVPCALVTMSWTDLAGAVVEATEPGSFVLSVTGDRVTHGKPHPEPYETAVSELGVTAGGCVALEDSPTGVRSAVAAGVPTIAIPHVVDIPQIAGAVQIPSLSSLTPTDLLSTALGEAGARA
;
A
#
# COMPACT_ATOMS: atom_id res chain seq x y z
N VAL A 1 -6.44 0.27 -30.30
CA VAL A 1 -5.66 -0.84 -29.68
C VAL A 1 -6.65 -1.58 -28.83
N ASP A 2 -6.86 -2.89 -29.07
CA ASP A 2 -7.71 -3.73 -28.22
C ASP A 2 -7.05 -3.84 -26.84
N ILE A 3 -7.58 -3.11 -25.86
CA ILE A 3 -7.10 -3.13 -24.46
C ILE A 3 -7.52 -4.42 -23.73
N VAL A 4 -8.54 -5.08 -24.27
CA VAL A 4 -9.06 -6.36 -23.73
C VAL A 4 -8.00 -7.45 -23.86
N ASN A 5 -7.56 -7.99 -22.70
CA ASN A 5 -6.50 -8.99 -22.55
C ASN A 5 -5.07 -8.47 -22.83
N SER A 6 -4.80 -7.15 -22.72
CA SER A 6 -3.44 -6.65 -22.78
C SER A 6 -2.83 -6.61 -21.37
N LEU A 7 -1.56 -7.01 -21.27
CA LEU A 7 -0.80 -6.85 -20.02
C LEU A 7 -0.52 -5.38 -19.76
N PRO A 8 -0.57 -4.91 -18.50
CA PRO A 8 -0.12 -3.57 -18.16
C PRO A 8 1.40 -3.45 -18.36
N ALA A 9 1.88 -2.23 -18.61
CA ALA A 9 3.31 -1.94 -18.70
C ALA A 9 4.02 -2.15 -17.35
N ALA A 10 3.31 -1.92 -16.24
CA ALA A 10 3.73 -2.25 -14.89
C ALA A 10 2.52 -2.28 -13.94
N VAL A 11 2.65 -2.99 -12.81
CA VAL A 11 1.70 -2.93 -11.70
C VAL A 11 2.36 -2.22 -10.52
N LEU A 12 1.71 -1.17 -10.02
CA LEU A 12 2.16 -0.35 -8.90
C LEU A 12 1.35 -0.74 -7.66
N TRP A 13 1.97 -1.46 -6.77
CA TRP A 13 1.33 -2.04 -5.58
C TRP A 13 1.49 -1.12 -4.38
N ASP A 14 0.40 -0.71 -3.79
CA ASP A 14 0.45 -0.32 -2.39
C ASP A 14 0.74 -1.55 -1.51
N MET A 15 1.22 -1.33 -0.28
CA MET A 15 1.63 -2.39 0.63
C MET A 15 0.58 -2.66 1.71
N ASP A 16 0.43 -1.71 2.63
CA ASP A 16 -0.33 -1.87 3.87
C ASP A 16 -1.84 -1.79 3.59
N GLY A 17 -2.56 -2.90 3.77
CA GLY A 17 -3.98 -3.04 3.43
C GLY A 17 -4.25 -3.54 2.00
N THR A 18 -3.27 -3.47 1.10
CA THR A 18 -3.37 -3.92 -0.29
C THR A 18 -2.66 -5.25 -0.55
N LEU A 19 -1.35 -5.30 -0.35
CA LEU A 19 -0.54 -6.52 -0.49
C LEU A 19 -0.60 -7.38 0.78
N VAL A 20 -0.46 -6.73 1.93
CA VAL A 20 -0.44 -7.35 3.27
C VAL A 20 -1.38 -6.62 4.23
N ASP A 21 -1.99 -7.35 5.17
CA ASP A 21 -2.84 -6.81 6.23
C ASP A 21 -2.02 -6.52 7.48
N THR A 22 -1.19 -5.49 7.44
CA THR A 22 -0.33 -5.09 8.56
C THR A 22 -1.05 -4.29 9.64
N GLU A 23 -2.28 -3.86 9.42
CA GLU A 23 -3.04 -3.02 10.35
C GLU A 23 -3.12 -3.59 11.77
N PRO A 24 -3.41 -4.90 11.98
CA PRO A 24 -3.38 -5.49 13.32
C PRO A 24 -2.01 -5.43 13.98
N TYR A 25 -0.93 -5.41 13.19
CA TYR A 25 0.45 -5.33 13.69
C TYR A 25 0.79 -3.92 14.14
N TRP A 26 0.36 -2.90 13.37
CA TRP A 26 0.47 -1.50 13.75
C TRP A 26 -0.30 -1.21 15.04
N MET A 27 -1.58 -1.59 15.11
CA MET A 27 -2.40 -1.41 16.32
C MET A 27 -1.76 -2.05 17.55
N ARG A 28 -1.20 -3.26 17.41
CA ARG A 28 -0.49 -3.92 18.52
C ARG A 28 0.75 -3.16 18.94
N ALA A 29 1.56 -2.71 17.98
CA ALA A 29 2.77 -1.93 18.26
C ALA A 29 2.45 -0.63 18.98
N GLU A 30 1.40 0.08 18.58
CA GLU A 30 0.91 1.30 19.22
C GLU A 30 0.47 1.04 20.67
N HIS A 31 -0.34 0.01 20.90
CA HIS A 31 -0.75 -0.39 22.25
C HIS A 31 0.45 -0.71 23.13
N GLU A 32 1.36 -1.57 22.68
CA GLU A 32 2.55 -1.96 23.42
C GLU A 32 3.45 -0.75 23.75
N LEU A 33 3.60 0.18 22.79
CA LEU A 33 4.38 1.39 23.01
C LEU A 33 3.75 2.27 24.11
N VAL A 34 2.47 2.63 23.97
CA VAL A 34 1.77 3.51 24.90
C VAL A 34 1.68 2.90 26.29
N GLU A 35 1.39 1.61 26.40
CA GLU A 35 1.35 0.87 27.67
C GLU A 35 2.71 0.84 28.35
N SER A 36 3.81 0.78 27.61
CA SER A 36 5.17 0.80 28.16
C SER A 36 5.50 2.11 28.88
N PHE A 37 4.78 3.20 28.57
CA PHE A 37 4.85 4.49 29.25
C PHE A 37 3.72 4.68 30.29
N GLY A 38 2.95 3.64 30.62
CA GLY A 38 1.86 3.67 31.60
C GLY A 38 0.58 4.33 31.08
N GLY A 39 0.45 4.50 29.77
CA GLY A 39 -0.74 5.04 29.12
C GLY A 39 -1.77 3.98 28.76
N THR A 40 -2.87 4.44 28.17
CA THR A 40 -3.91 3.59 27.57
C THR A 40 -4.13 4.06 26.14
N TRP A 41 -4.12 3.13 25.19
CA TRP A 41 -4.40 3.39 23.79
C TRP A 41 -5.69 2.72 23.39
N THR A 42 -6.65 3.47 22.88
CA THR A 42 -7.97 2.91 22.54
C THR A 42 -7.99 2.46 21.07
N HIS A 43 -8.86 1.49 20.77
CA HIS A 43 -9.08 1.06 19.40
C HIS A 43 -9.52 2.21 18.46
N GLU A 44 -10.29 3.16 18.99
CA GLU A 44 -10.74 4.34 18.23
C GLU A 44 -9.55 5.26 17.84
N LEU A 45 -8.61 5.46 18.77
CA LEU A 45 -7.38 6.21 18.48
C LEU A 45 -6.52 5.48 17.43
N ALA A 46 -6.36 4.17 17.55
CA ALA A 46 -5.64 3.36 16.57
C ALA A 46 -6.27 3.45 15.18
N LEU A 47 -7.59 3.29 15.07
CA LEU A 47 -8.31 3.45 13.79
C LEU A 47 -8.12 4.84 13.17
N GLY A 48 -7.98 5.88 13.99
CA GLY A 48 -7.71 7.25 13.52
C GLY A 48 -6.32 7.43 12.88
N LEU A 49 -5.42 6.47 13.03
CA LEU A 49 -4.07 6.52 12.44
C LEU A 49 -3.98 5.86 11.06
N VAL A 50 -4.97 5.04 10.70
CA VAL A 50 -4.99 4.27 9.45
C VAL A 50 -4.81 5.17 8.23
N GLY A 51 -3.78 4.89 7.42
CA GLY A 51 -3.50 5.62 6.19
C GLY A 51 -2.80 6.98 6.38
N ASN A 52 -2.44 7.36 7.61
CA ASN A 52 -1.68 8.58 7.86
C ASN A 52 -0.17 8.37 7.56
N PRO A 53 0.55 9.43 7.19
CA PRO A 53 2.01 9.41 7.20
C PRO A 53 2.54 9.10 8.61
N LEU A 54 3.59 8.28 8.73
CA LEU A 54 4.08 7.78 10.01
C LEU A 54 4.43 8.89 11.02
N LEU A 55 5.02 9.99 10.59
CA LEU A 55 5.31 11.13 11.48
C LEU A 55 4.05 11.83 11.99
N VAL A 56 2.96 11.85 11.19
CA VAL A 56 1.67 12.37 11.62
C VAL A 56 1.08 11.45 12.68
N SER A 57 1.10 10.14 12.46
CA SER A 57 0.66 9.15 13.44
C SER A 57 1.45 9.23 14.74
N ALA A 58 2.78 9.37 14.66
CA ALA A 58 3.63 9.57 15.83
C ALA A 58 3.23 10.82 16.63
N GLN A 59 2.95 11.94 15.96
CA GLN A 59 2.51 13.17 16.63
C GLN A 59 1.16 12.98 17.34
N VAL A 60 0.21 12.27 16.70
CA VAL A 60 -1.09 11.95 17.34
C VAL A 60 -0.88 11.08 18.59
N ILE A 61 0.05 10.12 18.58
CA ILE A 61 0.38 9.31 19.76
C ILE A 61 0.96 10.18 20.87
N LEU A 62 1.89 11.07 20.55
CA LEU A 62 2.50 12.00 21.51
C LEU A 62 1.46 12.94 22.13
N ASP A 63 0.52 13.45 21.35
CA ASP A 63 -0.50 14.40 21.79
C ASP A 63 -1.59 13.74 22.68
N ASN A 64 -1.79 12.41 22.55
CA ASN A 64 -2.88 11.67 23.20
C ASN A 64 -2.42 10.60 24.22
N SER A 65 -1.13 10.56 24.54
CA SER A 65 -0.59 9.55 25.44
C SER A 65 0.58 10.12 26.29
N PRO A 66 1.03 9.42 27.36
CA PRO A 66 2.16 9.83 28.16
C PRO A 66 3.52 9.50 27.51
N VAL A 67 3.56 9.10 26.25
CA VAL A 67 4.83 8.83 25.55
C VAL A 67 5.63 10.13 25.46
N ASP A 68 6.87 10.09 25.95
CA ASP A 68 7.82 11.23 25.94
C ASP A 68 9.06 10.82 25.15
N LEU A 69 8.96 10.91 23.84
CA LEU A 69 9.99 10.56 22.85
C LEU A 69 9.96 11.55 21.69
N PRO A 70 11.06 11.71 20.95
CA PRO A 70 11.02 12.35 19.63
C PRO A 70 10.09 11.58 18.67
N ALA A 71 9.38 12.29 17.78
CA ALA A 71 8.44 11.65 16.84
C ALA A 71 9.11 10.58 15.97
N GLU A 72 10.34 10.82 15.52
CA GLU A 72 11.14 9.87 14.75
C GLU A 72 11.44 8.59 15.54
N GLU A 73 11.69 8.71 16.85
CA GLU A 73 11.92 7.55 17.72
C GLU A 73 10.62 6.73 17.91
N VAL A 74 9.47 7.41 18.01
CA VAL A 74 8.15 6.73 18.02
C VAL A 74 7.98 5.91 16.74
N VAL A 75 8.20 6.52 15.56
CA VAL A 75 8.13 5.82 14.27
C VAL A 75 9.06 4.61 14.25
N HIS A 76 10.32 4.77 14.64
CA HIS A 76 11.30 3.67 14.66
C HIS A 76 10.85 2.51 15.55
N ARG A 77 10.33 2.78 16.76
CA ARG A 77 9.86 1.72 17.66
C ARG A 77 8.66 0.97 17.10
N LEU A 78 7.67 1.71 16.61
CA LEU A 78 6.49 1.11 15.99
C LEU A 78 6.89 0.23 14.80
N GLN A 79 7.69 0.78 13.89
CA GLN A 79 8.12 0.08 12.69
C GLN A 79 8.96 -1.16 13.01
N SER A 80 9.91 -1.06 13.93
CA SER A 80 10.71 -2.22 14.36
C SER A 80 9.82 -3.35 14.88
N ARG A 81 8.79 -2.98 15.65
CA ARG A 81 7.84 -3.98 16.17
C ARG A 81 6.97 -4.60 15.09
N VAL A 82 6.57 -3.83 14.08
CA VAL A 82 5.82 -4.37 12.92
C VAL A 82 6.72 -5.28 12.09
N VAL A 83 7.99 -4.91 11.85
CA VAL A 83 8.99 -5.75 11.16
C VAL A 83 9.18 -7.09 11.85
N GLU A 84 9.30 -7.12 13.19
CA GLU A 84 9.39 -8.37 13.95
C GLU A 84 8.16 -9.27 13.69
N GLN A 85 6.95 -8.69 13.75
CA GLN A 85 5.71 -9.44 13.52
C GLN A 85 5.60 -9.97 12.08
N VAL A 86 6.02 -9.16 11.09
CA VAL A 86 6.09 -9.59 9.68
C VAL A 86 7.10 -10.73 9.50
N GLY A 87 8.23 -10.69 10.22
CA GLY A 87 9.22 -11.78 10.24
C GLY A 87 8.68 -13.09 10.79
N ASP A 88 7.78 -13.02 11.77
CA ASP A 88 7.10 -14.20 12.31
C ASP A 88 6.03 -14.76 11.36
N ALA A 89 5.24 -13.90 10.74
CA ALA A 89 4.21 -14.26 9.77
C ALA A 89 3.86 -13.08 8.87
N VAL A 90 3.82 -13.27 7.57
CA VAL A 90 3.35 -12.26 6.61
C VAL A 90 1.85 -12.39 6.40
N PRO A 91 1.06 -11.38 6.75
CA PRO A 91 -0.40 -11.42 6.67
C PRO A 91 -0.87 -11.06 5.26
N TRP A 92 -0.71 -11.95 4.30
CA TRP A 92 -1.08 -11.70 2.90
C TRP A 92 -2.56 -11.38 2.74
N ARG A 93 -2.87 -10.35 1.93
CA ARG A 93 -4.23 -10.07 1.51
C ARG A 93 -4.74 -11.14 0.52
N PRO A 94 -6.05 -11.47 0.54
CA PRO A 94 -6.62 -12.49 -0.35
C PRO A 94 -6.39 -12.19 -1.84
N GLY A 95 -5.75 -13.10 -2.56
CA GLY A 95 -5.42 -12.97 -3.98
C GLY A 95 -4.17 -12.17 -4.30
N ALA A 96 -3.60 -11.44 -3.34
CA ALA A 96 -2.45 -10.56 -3.60
C ALA A 96 -1.19 -11.36 -3.97
N ARG A 97 -0.89 -12.40 -3.21
CA ARG A 97 0.28 -13.25 -3.46
C ARG A 97 0.19 -13.98 -4.80
N GLU A 98 -0.99 -14.51 -5.11
CA GLU A 98 -1.27 -15.22 -6.36
C GLU A 98 -1.16 -14.28 -7.57
N LEU A 99 -1.73 -13.08 -7.48
CA LEU A 99 -1.66 -12.09 -8.55
C LEU A 99 -0.23 -11.59 -8.76
N LEU A 100 0.52 -11.33 -7.68
CA LEU A 100 1.94 -10.93 -7.76
C LEU A 100 2.78 -12.01 -8.44
N ALA A 101 2.58 -13.28 -8.07
CA ALA A 101 3.26 -14.40 -8.70
C ALA A 101 2.92 -14.51 -10.20
N ALA A 102 1.64 -14.36 -10.56
CA ALA A 102 1.20 -14.38 -11.95
C ALA A 102 1.77 -13.21 -12.77
N CYS A 103 1.90 -12.01 -12.20
CA CYS A 103 2.59 -10.88 -12.85
C CYS A 103 4.05 -11.24 -13.14
N ARG A 104 4.78 -11.77 -12.17
CA ARG A 104 6.17 -12.21 -12.34
C ARG A 104 6.30 -13.27 -13.44
N GLU A 105 5.45 -14.29 -13.44
CA GLU A 105 5.47 -15.38 -14.43
C GLU A 105 5.19 -14.89 -15.86
N GLN A 106 4.36 -13.85 -16.00
CA GLN A 106 4.04 -13.24 -17.29
C GLN A 106 4.99 -12.10 -17.66
N GLY A 107 6.03 -11.84 -16.86
CA GLY A 107 7.03 -10.80 -17.13
C GLY A 107 6.50 -9.38 -16.98
N VAL A 108 5.42 -9.16 -16.21
CA VAL A 108 4.90 -7.83 -15.90
C VAL A 108 5.69 -7.24 -14.74
N PRO A 109 6.41 -6.12 -14.93
CA PRO A 109 7.15 -5.47 -13.85
C PRO A 109 6.21 -5.02 -12.73
N CYS A 110 6.57 -5.30 -11.47
CA CYS A 110 5.87 -4.80 -10.30
C CYS A 110 6.75 -3.85 -9.51
N ALA A 111 6.20 -2.70 -9.09
CA ALA A 111 6.82 -1.80 -8.13
C ALA A 111 5.98 -1.73 -6.86
N LEU A 112 6.63 -1.71 -5.70
CA LEU A 112 6.00 -1.43 -4.42
C LEU A 112 6.00 0.08 -4.21
N VAL A 113 4.84 0.67 -3.85
CA VAL A 113 4.67 2.12 -3.62
C VAL A 113 3.94 2.32 -2.30
N THR A 114 4.67 2.50 -1.22
CA THR A 114 4.14 2.54 0.14
C THR A 114 4.58 3.79 0.91
N MET A 115 3.79 4.18 1.92
CA MET A 115 4.21 5.22 2.89
C MET A 115 4.95 4.64 4.09
N SER A 116 5.00 3.34 4.23
CA SER A 116 5.93 2.66 5.15
C SER A 116 7.38 2.92 4.70
N TRP A 117 8.31 2.91 5.66
CA TRP A 117 9.71 3.18 5.37
C TRP A 117 10.44 1.94 4.86
N THR A 118 11.65 2.16 4.39
CA THR A 118 12.47 1.16 3.69
C THR A 118 12.63 -0.16 4.46
N ASP A 119 12.78 -0.11 5.79
CA ASP A 119 13.00 -1.32 6.60
C ASP A 119 11.79 -2.28 6.57
N LEU A 120 10.57 -1.75 6.74
CA LEU A 120 9.36 -2.57 6.69
C LEU A 120 9.06 -3.03 5.26
N ALA A 121 9.19 -2.12 4.30
CA ALA A 121 9.03 -2.48 2.88
C ALA A 121 10.01 -3.59 2.47
N GLY A 122 11.27 -3.50 2.93
CA GLY A 122 12.29 -4.52 2.72
C GLY A 122 11.89 -5.87 3.29
N ALA A 123 11.43 -5.93 4.54
CA ALA A 123 10.99 -7.16 5.18
C ALA A 123 9.82 -7.84 4.41
N VAL A 124 8.87 -7.07 3.91
CA VAL A 124 7.77 -7.59 3.10
C VAL A 124 8.27 -8.08 1.74
N VAL A 125 9.15 -7.32 1.06
CA VAL A 125 9.74 -7.74 -0.23
C VAL A 125 10.56 -9.00 -0.09
N GLU A 126 11.38 -9.14 0.95
CA GLU A 126 12.17 -10.34 1.24
C GLU A 126 11.31 -11.60 1.45
N ALA A 127 10.07 -11.43 1.90
CA ALA A 127 9.12 -12.53 2.07
C ALA A 127 8.42 -12.92 0.75
N THR A 128 8.63 -12.19 -0.35
CA THR A 128 8.13 -12.56 -1.68
C THR A 128 9.13 -13.44 -2.43
N GLU A 129 8.69 -14.06 -3.52
CA GLU A 129 9.61 -14.75 -4.42
C GLU A 129 10.61 -13.75 -5.03
N PRO A 130 11.90 -14.10 -5.15
CA PRO A 130 12.90 -13.22 -5.75
C PRO A 130 12.47 -12.70 -7.13
N GLY A 131 12.59 -11.40 -7.34
CA GLY A 131 12.21 -10.73 -8.58
C GLY A 131 10.72 -10.42 -8.71
N SER A 132 9.92 -10.62 -7.65
CA SER A 132 8.51 -10.18 -7.63
C SER A 132 8.38 -8.67 -7.73
N PHE A 133 9.26 -7.93 -7.09
CA PHE A 133 9.35 -6.48 -7.22
C PHE A 133 10.69 -6.08 -7.84
N VAL A 134 10.64 -5.17 -8.81
CA VAL A 134 11.84 -4.61 -9.46
C VAL A 134 12.20 -3.24 -8.90
N LEU A 135 11.30 -2.62 -8.13
CA LEU A 135 11.45 -1.30 -7.54
C LEU A 135 10.60 -1.19 -6.27
N SER A 136 11.09 -0.43 -5.27
CA SER A 136 10.31 0.01 -4.11
C SER A 136 10.44 1.52 -3.94
N VAL A 137 9.31 2.22 -3.89
CA VAL A 137 9.19 3.63 -3.52
C VAL A 137 8.55 3.68 -2.15
N THR A 138 9.31 4.11 -1.14
CA THR A 138 8.92 4.11 0.27
C THR A 138 8.72 5.52 0.79
N GLY A 139 8.03 5.67 1.91
CA GLY A 139 7.70 6.98 2.50
C GLY A 139 8.91 7.84 2.85
N ASP A 140 10.04 7.24 3.17
CA ASP A 140 11.32 7.90 3.45
C ASP A 140 12.13 8.26 2.18
N ARG A 141 11.68 7.86 0.98
CA ARG A 141 12.30 8.18 -0.30
C ARG A 141 11.64 9.34 -1.05
N VAL A 142 10.49 9.81 -0.59
CA VAL A 142 9.74 10.89 -1.23
C VAL A 142 9.66 12.11 -0.34
N THR A 143 9.53 13.29 -0.96
CA THR A 143 9.34 14.55 -0.22
C THR A 143 7.89 14.72 0.20
N HIS A 144 6.95 14.33 -0.65
CA HIS A 144 5.52 14.44 -0.42
C HIS A 144 4.89 13.06 -0.54
N GLY A 145 4.40 12.53 0.59
CA GLY A 145 3.67 11.27 0.64
C GLY A 145 2.26 11.36 0.05
N LYS A 146 1.59 10.22 -0.10
CA LYS A 146 0.18 10.13 -0.47
C LYS A 146 -0.66 11.07 0.42
N PRO A 147 -1.60 11.87 -0.10
CA PRO A 147 -2.22 11.79 -1.44
C PRO A 147 -1.51 12.58 -2.55
N HIS A 148 -0.30 13.14 -2.32
CA HIS A 148 0.47 13.77 -3.37
C HIS A 148 0.85 12.74 -4.44
N PRO A 149 0.90 13.08 -5.75
CA PRO A 149 1.20 12.11 -6.81
C PRO A 149 2.66 11.62 -6.83
N GLU A 150 3.58 12.32 -6.15
CA GLU A 150 5.02 12.07 -6.18
C GLU A 150 5.40 10.57 -6.03
N PRO A 151 4.84 9.77 -5.11
CA PRO A 151 5.22 8.36 -4.97
C PRO A 151 4.97 7.55 -6.23
N TYR A 152 3.81 7.74 -6.88
CA TYR A 152 3.47 7.05 -8.11
C TYR A 152 4.19 7.61 -9.33
N GLU A 153 4.37 8.94 -9.43
CA GLU A 153 5.18 9.58 -10.47
C GLU A 153 6.64 9.09 -10.42
N THR A 154 7.20 8.94 -9.22
CA THR A 154 8.55 8.40 -9.00
C THR A 154 8.62 6.96 -9.51
N ALA A 155 7.66 6.09 -9.15
CA ALA A 155 7.63 4.72 -9.62
C ALA A 155 7.53 4.63 -11.15
N VAL A 156 6.63 5.40 -11.78
CA VAL A 156 6.46 5.46 -13.24
C VAL A 156 7.75 5.92 -13.92
N SER A 157 8.39 6.97 -13.37
CA SER A 157 9.62 7.54 -13.91
C SER A 157 10.80 6.56 -13.80
N GLU A 158 11.00 5.92 -12.63
CA GLU A 158 12.11 4.98 -12.42
C GLU A 158 11.94 3.69 -13.22
N LEU A 159 10.70 3.25 -13.45
CA LEU A 159 10.41 2.11 -14.34
C LEU A 159 10.57 2.46 -15.82
N GLY A 160 10.61 3.74 -16.20
CA GLY A 160 10.70 4.19 -17.59
C GLY A 160 9.47 3.88 -18.43
N VAL A 161 8.29 3.86 -17.80
CA VAL A 161 6.99 3.56 -18.44
C VAL A 161 6.08 4.78 -18.48
N THR A 162 4.92 4.67 -19.15
CA THR A 162 3.90 5.72 -19.14
C THR A 162 2.84 5.42 -18.08
N ALA A 163 2.38 6.44 -17.35
CA ALA A 163 1.39 6.29 -16.28
C ALA A 163 0.11 5.58 -16.77
N GLY A 164 -0.43 5.98 -17.92
CA GLY A 164 -1.64 5.38 -18.50
C GLY A 164 -1.50 3.92 -18.97
N GLY A 165 -0.28 3.41 -19.06
CA GLY A 165 0.00 1.99 -19.34
C GLY A 165 0.15 1.13 -18.08
N CYS A 166 0.22 1.75 -16.90
CA CYS A 166 0.33 1.07 -15.62
C CYS A 166 -1.04 0.81 -15.00
N VAL A 167 -1.06 0.01 -13.94
CA VAL A 167 -2.22 -0.14 -13.05
C VAL A 167 -1.74 -0.01 -11.60
N ALA A 168 -2.39 0.84 -10.82
CA ALA A 168 -2.19 0.93 -9.39
C ALA A 168 -3.22 0.08 -8.64
N LEU A 169 -2.79 -0.61 -7.58
CA LEU A 169 -3.62 -1.36 -6.64
C LEU A 169 -3.54 -0.67 -5.28
N GLU A 170 -4.70 -0.31 -4.71
CA GLU A 170 -4.78 0.55 -3.52
C GLU A 170 -5.99 0.22 -2.66
N ASP A 171 -5.86 0.41 -1.32
CA ASP A 171 -6.94 0.16 -0.36
C ASP A 171 -7.43 1.41 0.36
N SER A 172 -6.76 2.55 0.19
CA SER A 172 -7.00 3.78 0.95
C SER A 172 -7.45 4.96 0.09
N PRO A 173 -8.29 5.88 0.64
CA PRO A 173 -8.66 7.11 -0.08
C PRO A 173 -7.47 8.00 -0.45
N THR A 174 -6.44 8.05 0.39
CA THR A 174 -5.24 8.85 0.17
C THR A 174 -4.38 8.26 -0.95
N GLY A 175 -4.21 6.96 -0.96
CA GLY A 175 -3.45 6.26 -1.97
C GLY A 175 -4.13 6.28 -3.34
N VAL A 176 -5.45 6.02 -3.39
CA VAL A 176 -6.22 6.12 -4.64
C VAL A 176 -6.11 7.52 -5.24
N ARG A 177 -6.23 8.60 -4.42
CA ARG A 177 -6.05 9.96 -4.92
C ARG A 177 -4.65 10.21 -5.46
N SER A 178 -3.62 9.69 -4.79
CA SER A 178 -2.23 9.79 -5.22
C SER A 178 -2.00 9.15 -6.59
N ALA A 179 -2.46 7.90 -6.77
CA ALA A 179 -2.32 7.17 -8.03
C ALA A 179 -3.08 7.83 -9.18
N VAL A 180 -4.34 8.23 -8.93
CA VAL A 180 -5.16 8.95 -9.93
C VAL A 180 -4.55 10.29 -10.29
N ALA A 181 -4.03 11.05 -9.32
CA ALA A 181 -3.37 12.34 -9.57
C ALA A 181 -2.08 12.17 -10.40
N ALA A 182 -1.38 11.05 -10.29
CA ALA A 182 -0.24 10.67 -11.11
C ALA A 182 -0.65 10.19 -12.53
N GLY A 183 -1.95 10.14 -12.84
CA GLY A 183 -2.47 9.68 -14.13
C GLY A 183 -2.43 8.15 -14.31
N VAL A 184 -2.34 7.39 -13.23
CA VAL A 184 -2.30 5.92 -13.26
C VAL A 184 -3.72 5.36 -13.14
N PRO A 185 -4.21 4.55 -14.08
CA PRO A 185 -5.43 3.75 -13.93
C PRO A 185 -5.39 2.95 -12.62
N THR A 186 -6.44 3.08 -11.78
CA THR A 186 -6.38 2.61 -10.40
C THR A 186 -7.51 1.63 -10.10
N ILE A 187 -7.17 0.51 -9.48
CA ILE A 187 -8.11 -0.44 -8.87
C ILE A 187 -8.05 -0.21 -7.36
N ALA A 188 -9.20 0.16 -6.79
CA ALA A 188 -9.37 0.36 -5.37
C ALA A 188 -9.96 -0.90 -4.72
N ILE A 189 -9.33 -1.40 -3.67
CA ILE A 189 -9.74 -2.62 -2.94
C ILE A 189 -9.96 -2.25 -1.47
N PRO A 190 -11.13 -1.69 -1.09
CA PRO A 190 -11.37 -1.23 0.29
C PRO A 190 -11.08 -2.31 1.32
N HIS A 191 -10.44 -1.92 2.44
CA HIS A 191 -10.12 -2.82 3.53
C HIS A 191 -10.64 -2.32 4.88
N VAL A 192 -9.83 -1.59 5.63
CA VAL A 192 -10.20 -1.10 6.97
C VAL A 192 -11.08 0.15 6.87
N VAL A 193 -10.83 0.99 5.87
CA VAL A 193 -11.56 2.24 5.66
C VAL A 193 -12.34 2.21 4.35
N ASP A 194 -13.52 2.82 4.34
CA ASP A 194 -14.32 2.99 3.14
C ASP A 194 -13.64 3.98 2.18
N ILE A 195 -13.60 3.65 0.90
CA ILE A 195 -13.11 4.55 -0.13
C ILE A 195 -14.33 5.24 -0.79
N PRO A 196 -14.43 6.58 -0.74
CA PRO A 196 -15.46 7.27 -1.50
C PRO A 196 -15.23 7.08 -3.00
N GLN A 197 -16.28 7.27 -3.81
CA GLN A 197 -16.11 7.19 -5.25
C GLN A 197 -15.13 8.28 -5.74
N ILE A 198 -14.04 7.87 -6.34
CA ILE A 198 -12.99 8.75 -6.89
C ILE A 198 -12.96 8.54 -8.40
N ALA A 199 -13.16 9.62 -9.16
CA ALA A 199 -13.08 9.55 -10.62
C ALA A 199 -11.68 9.11 -11.06
N GLY A 200 -11.60 8.16 -11.99
CA GLY A 200 -10.33 7.56 -12.43
C GLY A 200 -9.92 6.29 -11.67
N ALA A 201 -10.73 5.85 -10.69
CA ALA A 201 -10.54 4.59 -10.00
C ALA A 201 -11.79 3.70 -10.09
N VAL A 202 -11.57 2.39 -10.14
CA VAL A 202 -12.63 1.36 -10.11
C VAL A 202 -12.48 0.57 -8.82
N GLN A 203 -13.58 0.43 -8.07
CA GLN A 203 -13.59 -0.37 -6.84
C GLN A 203 -13.99 -1.81 -7.11
N ILE A 204 -13.27 -2.73 -6.49
CA ILE A 204 -13.57 -4.16 -6.47
C ILE A 204 -13.44 -4.71 -5.05
N PRO A 205 -14.13 -5.81 -4.73
CA PRO A 205 -14.11 -6.32 -3.36
C PRO A 205 -12.84 -7.10 -3.00
N SER A 206 -12.10 -7.64 -3.96
CA SER A 206 -10.94 -8.50 -3.73
C SER A 206 -10.08 -8.66 -4.97
N LEU A 207 -8.77 -8.95 -4.78
CA LEU A 207 -7.84 -9.31 -5.84
C LEU A 207 -7.97 -10.79 -6.29
N SER A 208 -8.69 -11.63 -5.54
CA SER A 208 -8.70 -13.10 -5.71
C SER A 208 -9.15 -13.60 -7.09
N SER A 209 -9.88 -12.80 -7.85
CA SER A 209 -10.39 -13.19 -9.17
C SER A 209 -9.62 -12.53 -10.33
N LEU A 210 -8.64 -11.69 -10.05
CA LEU A 210 -7.89 -10.98 -11.07
C LEU A 210 -6.72 -11.80 -11.60
N THR A 211 -6.52 -11.67 -12.92
CA THR A 211 -5.29 -12.09 -13.59
C THR A 211 -4.55 -10.86 -14.15
N PRO A 212 -3.26 -10.96 -14.48
CA PRO A 212 -2.52 -9.83 -15.05
C PRO A 212 -3.17 -9.22 -16.31
N THR A 213 -3.85 -10.04 -17.13
CA THR A 213 -4.56 -9.60 -18.34
C THR A 213 -5.88 -8.87 -18.07
N ASP A 214 -6.45 -9.03 -16.87
CA ASP A 214 -7.69 -8.32 -16.48
C ASP A 214 -7.42 -6.92 -15.92
N LEU A 215 -6.20 -6.67 -15.44
CA LEU A 215 -5.89 -5.48 -14.64
C LEU A 215 -6.21 -4.18 -15.38
N LEU A 216 -5.71 -4.02 -16.61
CA LEU A 216 -5.87 -2.77 -17.33
C LEU A 216 -7.33 -2.51 -17.70
N SER A 217 -8.05 -3.52 -18.22
CA SER A 217 -9.47 -3.42 -18.56
C SER A 217 -10.33 -3.16 -17.32
N THR A 218 -10.00 -3.78 -16.18
CA THR A 218 -10.69 -3.53 -14.90
C THR A 218 -10.46 -2.09 -14.44
N ALA A 219 -9.21 -1.61 -14.42
CA ALA A 219 -8.87 -0.26 -13.97
C ALA A 219 -9.52 0.84 -14.83
N LEU A 220 -9.77 0.55 -16.11
CA LEU A 220 -10.45 1.47 -17.05
C LEU A 220 -11.99 1.33 -17.04
N GLY A 221 -12.55 0.40 -16.25
CA GLY A 221 -13.99 0.19 -16.18
C GLY A 221 -14.58 -0.56 -17.38
N GLU A 222 -13.74 -1.23 -18.17
CA GLU A 222 -14.14 -1.96 -19.39
C GLU A 222 -14.51 -3.44 -19.13
N ALA A 223 -14.25 -3.95 -17.92
CA ALA A 223 -14.50 -5.35 -17.55
C ALA A 223 -15.99 -5.73 -17.40
N GLY A 224 -16.89 -4.76 -17.44
CA GLY A 224 -18.35 -4.97 -17.27
C GLY A 224 -19.11 -5.45 -18.50
N ALA A 225 -18.48 -5.70 -19.64
CA ALA A 225 -19.14 -6.12 -20.88
C ALA A 225 -19.24 -7.65 -21.08
N ARG A 226 -18.84 -8.45 -20.06
CA ARG A 226 -18.99 -9.92 -20.09
C ARG A 226 -20.04 -10.35 -19.06
N ALA A 227 -21.29 -10.35 -19.45
CA ALA A 227 -22.39 -11.09 -18.85
C ALA A 227 -22.92 -12.11 -19.87
#